data_ff85db67344f3ff68002bf9518975a25
#
_entry.id   ff85db67344f3ff68002bf9518975a25
#
_cell.length_a   1.000
_cell.length_b   1.000
_cell.length_c   1.000
_cell.angle_alpha   90.00
_cell.angle_beta   90.00
_cell.angle_gamma   90.00
#
_symmetry.space_group_name_H-M   'P 1'
#
loop_
_entity.id
_entity.type
_entity.pdbx_description
1 polymer ?
#
loop_
_entity_poly.entity_id
_entity_poly.type
_entity_poly.pdbx_seq_one_letter_code
_entity_poly.pdbx_strand_id
1 'polypeptide(L)' 'MDRWEYQVARTYGGVVMMVNGQEVGKIVANQPVGEMLYEYLNKVGEDGWEVAGMAETRGGIELVLKRPLVEEHPEA' A
#
# COMPACT_ATOMS: atom_id res chain seq x y z
N MET A 1 25.37 -3.42 0.56
CA MET A 1 24.47 -2.58 -0.27
C MET A 1 23.05 -2.79 0.20
N ASP A 2 22.40 -1.71 0.57
CA ASP A 2 21.04 -1.80 1.07
C ASP A 2 20.06 -1.97 -0.09
N ARG A 3 19.17 -2.93 0.07
CA ARG A 3 18.11 -3.15 -0.89
C ARG A 3 16.78 -2.82 -0.27
N TRP A 4 15.86 -2.39 -1.10
CA TRP A 4 14.53 -2.03 -0.68
C TRP A 4 13.52 -2.79 -1.51
N GLU A 5 12.41 -3.12 -0.91
CA GLU A 5 11.26 -3.57 -1.67
C GLU A 5 10.18 -2.52 -1.60
N TYR A 6 9.37 -2.46 -2.63
CA TYR A 6 8.37 -1.41 -2.80
C TYR A 6 7.00 -2.00 -3.04
N GLN A 7 6.00 -1.27 -2.59
CA GLN A 7 4.63 -1.55 -3.00
C GLN A 7 3.95 -0.24 -3.34
N VAL A 8 2.97 -0.32 -4.22
CA VAL A 8 2.19 0.84 -4.65
C VAL A 8 0.73 0.60 -4.28
N ALA A 9 0.18 1.49 -3.49
CA ALA A 9 -1.22 1.43 -3.07
C ALA A 9 -1.95 2.62 -3.68
N ARG A 10 -3.15 2.38 -4.18
CA ARG A 10 -3.98 3.44 -4.75
C ARG A 10 -5.30 3.46 -4.00
N THR A 11 -5.73 4.67 -3.65
CA THR A 11 -6.96 4.85 -2.89
C THR A 11 -8.00 5.63 -3.69
N TYR A 12 -9.24 5.50 -3.24
CA TYR A 12 -10.36 6.30 -3.73
C TYR A 12 -11.26 6.56 -2.54
N GLY A 13 -11.56 7.84 -2.27
CA GLY A 13 -12.39 8.18 -1.13
C GLY A 13 -11.87 7.70 0.21
N GLY A 14 -10.53 7.60 0.35
CA GLY A 14 -9.92 7.13 1.60
C GLY A 14 -9.86 5.62 1.76
N VAL A 15 -10.36 4.87 0.79
CA VAL A 15 -10.37 3.40 0.82
C VAL A 15 -9.29 2.87 -0.11
N VAL A 16 -8.55 1.87 0.35
CA VAL A 16 -7.52 1.23 -0.48
C VAL A 16 -8.20 0.38 -1.54
N MET A 17 -7.99 0.73 -2.80
CA MET A 17 -8.64 0.09 -3.93
C MET A 17 -7.74 -0.88 -4.66
N MET A 18 -6.44 -0.56 -4.74
CA MET A 18 -5.47 -1.41 -5.46
C MET A 18 -4.16 -1.46 -4.69
N VAL A 19 -3.53 -2.62 -4.71
CA VAL A 19 -2.19 -2.81 -4.18
C VAL A 19 -1.40 -3.59 -5.22
N ASN A 20 -0.32 -3.00 -5.70
CA ASN A 20 0.54 -3.59 -6.73
C ASN A 20 -0.24 -4.05 -7.96
N GLY A 21 -1.24 -3.24 -8.36
CA GLY A 21 -2.04 -3.52 -9.53
C GLY A 21 -3.18 -4.50 -9.32
N GLN A 22 -3.34 -5.02 -8.12
CA GLN A 22 -4.43 -5.94 -7.80
C GLN A 22 -5.56 -5.21 -7.10
N GLU A 23 -6.77 -5.49 -7.49
CA GLU A 23 -7.93 -4.89 -6.85
C GLU A 23 -8.16 -5.51 -5.48
N VAL A 24 -8.23 -4.67 -4.45
CA VAL A 24 -8.49 -5.11 -3.08
C VAL A 24 -9.73 -4.44 -2.49
N GLY A 25 -10.22 -3.39 -3.15
CA GLY A 25 -11.47 -2.74 -2.80
C GLY A 25 -12.42 -2.79 -3.98
N LYS A 26 -13.61 -2.29 -3.80
CA LYS A 26 -14.59 -2.25 -4.88
C LYS A 26 -15.55 -1.09 -4.70
N ILE A 27 -16.23 -0.74 -5.77
CA ILE A 27 -17.28 0.30 -5.75
C ILE A 27 -18.62 -0.41 -5.67
N VAL A 28 -19.38 -0.07 -4.65
CA VAL A 28 -20.74 -0.59 -4.46
C VAL A 28 -21.67 0.60 -4.30
N ALA A 29 -22.68 0.70 -5.17
CA ALA A 29 -23.64 1.80 -5.16
C ALA A 29 -22.94 3.16 -5.13
N ASN A 30 -21.93 3.34 -5.99
CA ASN A 30 -21.12 4.55 -6.12
C ASN A 30 -20.30 4.89 -4.88
N GLN A 31 -20.13 3.94 -3.96
CA GLN A 31 -19.35 4.14 -2.76
C GLN A 31 -18.16 3.17 -2.76
N PRO A 32 -16.97 3.66 -2.40
CA PRO A 32 -15.84 2.75 -2.24
C PRO A 32 -16.02 1.91 -0.98
N VAL A 33 -15.76 0.63 -1.11
CA VAL A 33 -15.89 -0.33 -0.02
C VAL A 33 -14.60 -1.13 0.08
N GLY A 34 -14.01 -1.14 1.26
CA GLY A 34 -12.77 -1.85 1.51
C GLY A 34 -12.08 -1.31 2.74
N GLU A 35 -10.82 -1.62 2.87
CA GLU A 35 -10.02 -1.19 4.01
C GLU A 35 -9.72 0.30 3.90
N MET A 36 -9.87 1.02 5.02
CA MET A 36 -9.51 2.43 5.05
C MET A 36 -7.99 2.58 5.01
N LEU A 37 -7.53 3.66 4.38
CA LEU A 37 -6.10 3.87 4.21
C LEU A 37 -5.34 3.86 5.54
N TYR A 38 -5.88 4.53 6.57
CA TYR A 38 -5.17 4.58 7.84
C TYR A 38 -5.03 3.20 8.48
N GLU A 39 -6.05 2.35 8.33
CA GLU A 39 -5.98 0.98 8.83
C GLU A 39 -4.93 0.17 8.08
N TYR A 40 -4.92 0.34 6.76
CA TYR A 40 -3.94 -0.32 5.92
C TYR A 40 -2.51 0.08 6.30
N LEU A 41 -2.29 1.39 6.48
CA LEU A 41 -0.96 1.89 6.83
C LEU A 41 -0.49 1.37 8.19
N ASN A 42 -1.40 1.31 9.16
CA ASN A 42 -1.05 0.74 10.46
C ASN A 42 -0.69 -0.73 10.36
N LYS A 43 -1.43 -1.46 9.55
CA LYS A 43 -1.19 -2.88 9.34
C LYS A 43 0.17 -3.14 8.67
N VAL A 44 0.43 -2.48 7.55
CA VAL A 44 1.69 -2.73 6.84
C VAL A 44 2.88 -2.10 7.55
N GLY A 45 2.64 -1.03 8.32
CA GLY A 45 3.70 -0.42 9.13
C GLY A 45 4.26 -1.38 10.16
N GLU A 46 3.43 -2.28 10.69
CA GLU A 46 3.90 -3.32 11.60
C GLU A 46 4.90 -4.26 10.92
N ASP A 47 4.81 -4.38 9.60
CA ASP A 47 5.72 -5.21 8.82
C ASP A 47 6.92 -4.40 8.30
N GLY A 48 7.08 -3.18 8.77
CA GLY A 48 8.24 -2.36 8.43
C GLY A 48 8.07 -1.46 7.21
N TRP A 49 6.87 -1.40 6.64
CA TRP A 49 6.62 -0.52 5.50
C TRP A 49 6.49 0.93 5.92
N GLU A 50 7.06 1.83 5.13
CA GLU A 50 6.92 3.26 5.34
C GLU A 50 6.58 3.94 4.02
N VAL A 51 5.91 5.07 4.11
CA VAL A 51 5.53 5.84 2.92
C VAL A 51 6.76 6.55 2.40
N ALA A 52 7.12 6.27 1.15
CA ALA A 52 8.25 6.88 0.48
C ALA A 52 7.83 8.03 -0.43
N GLY A 53 6.57 8.05 -0.84
CA GLY A 53 6.08 9.11 -1.68
C GLY A 53 4.59 8.98 -1.90
N MET A 54 3.96 10.06 -2.35
CA MET A 54 2.56 10.00 -2.73
C MET A 54 2.25 11.08 -3.76
N ALA A 55 1.19 10.83 -4.52
CA ALA A 55 0.70 11.76 -5.52
C ALA A 55 -0.81 11.73 -5.51
N GLU A 56 -1.41 12.85 -5.88
CA GLU A 56 -2.85 12.92 -6.01
C GLU A 56 -3.28 12.27 -7.31
N THR A 57 -4.38 11.55 -7.24
CA THR A 57 -5.03 11.00 -8.41
C THR A 57 -6.45 11.52 -8.44
N ARG A 58 -7.19 11.18 -9.48
CA ARG A 58 -8.59 11.60 -9.56
C ARG A 58 -9.39 10.83 -8.50
N GLY A 59 -9.84 11.56 -7.48
CA GLY A 59 -10.66 10.98 -6.42
C GLY A 59 -9.90 10.35 -5.27
N GLY A 60 -8.56 10.34 -5.29
CA GLY A 60 -7.80 9.74 -4.21
C GLY A 60 -6.32 10.05 -4.28
N ILE A 61 -5.52 9.14 -3.79
CA ILE A 61 -4.07 9.27 -3.81
C ILE A 61 -3.43 7.94 -4.17
N GLU A 62 -2.22 8.04 -4.68
CA GLU A 62 -1.37 6.89 -4.92
C GLU A 62 -0.16 7.02 -4.02
N LEU A 63 0.15 5.95 -3.32
CA LEU A 63 1.27 5.92 -2.39
C LEU A 63 2.29 4.89 -2.82
N VAL A 64 3.56 5.26 -2.65
CA VAL A 64 4.64 4.30 -2.79
C VAL A 64 5.17 4.05 -1.39
N LEU A 65 5.19 2.80 -1.00
CA LEU A 65 5.74 2.39 0.28
C LEU A 65 7.00 1.57 0.04
N LYS A 66 7.91 1.63 1.00
CA LYS A 66 9.14 0.86 0.91
C LYS A 66 9.47 0.27 2.26
N ARG A 67 10.25 -0.79 2.23
CA ARG A 67 10.87 -1.32 3.44
C ARG A 67 12.19 -1.99 3.07
N PRO A 68 13.10 -2.13 4.02
CA PRO A 68 14.34 -2.85 3.74
C PRO A 68 14.03 -4.28 3.33
N LEU A 69 14.69 -4.72 2.28
CA LEU A 69 14.56 -6.10 1.85
C LEU A 69 15.44 -6.96 2.74
N VAL A 70 14.79 -7.80 3.52
CA VAL A 70 15.51 -8.72 4.38
C VAL A 70 15.75 -10.00 3.60
N GLU A 71 17.01 -10.25 3.27
CA GLU A 71 17.36 -11.52 2.66
C GLU A 71 17.46 -12.54 3.77
N GLU A 72 16.57 -13.52 3.71
CA GLU A 72 16.74 -14.67 4.56
C GLU A 72 17.79 -15.55 3.93
N HIS A 73 18.88 -15.69 4.62
CA HIS A 73 19.88 -16.66 4.24
C HIS A 73 19.55 -17.92 5.02
N PRO A 74 18.97 -18.91 4.38
CA PRO A 74 18.83 -20.18 5.06
C PRO A 74 20.24 -20.68 5.30
N GLU A 75 20.63 -20.61 6.53
CA GLU A 75 21.92 -21.14 6.91
C GLU A 75 21.94 -22.63 6.67
N ALA A 76 22.80 -22.99 5.81
CA ALA A 76 22.99 -24.42 5.63
C ALA A 76 23.65 -24.99 6.87
#